data_73c8882ef6766c10ddb6a5f16c3c2450
#
_entry.id   73c8882ef6766c10ddb6a5f16c3c2450
#
_cell.length_a   1.000
_cell.length_b   1.000
_cell.length_c   1.000
_cell.angle_alpha   90.00
_cell.angle_beta   90.00
_cell.angle_gamma   90.00
#
_symmetry.space_group_name_H-M   'P 1'
#
loop_
_entity.id
_entity.type
_entity.pdbx_description
1 polymer ?
#
loop_
_entity_poly.entity_id
_entity_poly.type
_entity_poly.pdbx_seq_one_letter_code
_entity_poly.pdbx_strand_id
1 'polypeptide(L)'
;GGVATAPAIFAVISLIVGLGSLFFFGWSSRRSFSPLIRLGWLRDSMVLLHLIAYMLLPIVGIGFGYVITNLAQLSLGTDAFLAGALVLPGALIGAFFAPIGGTLYDRFGPVRPILGAFFLAICGPILLLVFSMRLTPATLAGFYFIFGLGYALGFSNIMTNALRSIAPQFMPDGNAVFNTCLQFGGAAGTALFS
;
A
#
# COMPACT_ATOMS: atom_id res chain seq x y z
N GLY A 1 33.62 -12.27 8.41
CA GLY A 1 32.56 -13.27 8.16
C GLY A 1 31.39 -13.24 9.15
N GLY A 2 31.49 -12.56 10.30
CA GLY A 2 30.48 -12.62 11.37
C GLY A 2 29.38 -11.55 11.32
N VAL A 3 29.55 -10.48 10.58
CA VAL A 3 28.61 -9.33 10.61
C VAL A 3 27.38 -9.55 9.70
N ALA A 4 27.53 -10.37 8.66
CA ALA A 4 26.42 -10.66 7.73
C ALA A 4 25.50 -11.82 8.20
N THR A 5 25.93 -12.63 9.17
CA THR A 5 25.16 -13.80 9.63
C THR A 5 24.08 -13.43 10.66
N ALA A 6 24.33 -12.42 11.49
CA ALA A 6 23.36 -11.99 12.49
C ALA A 6 22.04 -11.49 11.88
N PRO A 7 22.02 -10.55 10.91
CA PRO A 7 20.78 -10.10 10.31
C PRO A 7 20.03 -11.22 9.56
N ALA A 8 20.75 -12.16 8.94
CA ALA A 8 20.12 -13.31 8.26
C ALA A 8 19.45 -14.26 9.28
N ILE A 9 20.06 -14.50 10.43
CA ILE A 9 19.49 -15.33 11.50
C ILE A 9 18.22 -14.67 12.05
N PHE A 10 18.24 -13.35 12.32
CA PHE A 10 17.05 -12.62 12.77
C PHE A 10 15.93 -12.66 11.73
N ALA A 11 16.23 -12.53 10.44
CA ALA A 11 15.26 -12.62 9.38
C ALA A 11 14.61 -14.02 9.32
N VAL A 12 15.40 -15.09 9.41
CA VAL A 12 14.91 -16.47 9.42
C VAL A 12 14.06 -16.74 10.65
N ILE A 13 14.48 -16.33 11.84
CA ILE A 13 13.71 -16.49 13.07
C ILE A 13 12.37 -15.74 12.97
N SER A 14 12.39 -14.49 12.51
CA SER A 14 11.17 -13.70 12.33
C SER A 14 10.21 -14.33 11.33
N LEU A 15 10.73 -14.90 10.25
CA LEU A 15 9.94 -15.62 9.25
C LEU A 15 9.30 -16.88 9.84
N ILE A 16 10.07 -17.67 10.59
CA ILE A 16 9.56 -18.89 11.25
C ILE A 16 8.49 -18.55 12.28
N VAL A 17 8.74 -17.56 13.12
CA VAL A 17 7.77 -17.08 14.13
C VAL A 17 6.52 -16.53 13.45
N GLY A 18 6.66 -15.75 12.38
CA GLY A 18 5.54 -15.20 11.62
C GLY A 18 4.69 -16.29 10.98
N LEU A 19 5.31 -17.22 10.26
CA LEU A 19 4.60 -18.36 9.65
C LEU A 19 3.98 -19.28 10.70
N GLY A 20 4.69 -19.57 11.79
CA GLY A 20 4.17 -20.35 12.91
C GLY A 20 2.95 -19.70 13.57
N SER A 21 2.98 -18.40 13.76
CA SER A 21 1.86 -17.63 14.31
C SER A 21 0.65 -17.66 13.39
N LEU A 22 0.84 -17.50 12.08
CA LEU A 22 -0.22 -17.60 11.07
C LEU A 22 -0.83 -18.99 11.02
N PHE A 23 0.01 -20.03 11.06
CA PHE A 23 -0.46 -21.41 11.11
C PHE A 23 -1.27 -21.69 12.37
N PHE A 24 -0.76 -21.28 13.53
CA PHE A 24 -1.45 -21.46 14.81
C PHE A 24 -2.77 -20.69 14.86
N PHE A 25 -2.79 -19.47 14.34
CA PHE A 25 -4.01 -18.67 14.21
C PHE A 25 -5.05 -19.37 13.31
N GLY A 26 -4.64 -19.84 12.13
CA GLY A 26 -5.53 -20.55 11.21
C GLY A 26 -6.07 -21.86 11.79
N TRP A 27 -5.22 -22.60 12.50
CA TRP A 27 -5.62 -23.85 13.19
C TRP A 27 -6.58 -23.58 14.36
N SER A 28 -6.28 -22.57 15.20
CA SER A 28 -7.12 -22.15 16.31
C SER A 28 -8.48 -21.61 15.82
N SER A 29 -8.48 -20.81 14.78
CA SER A 29 -9.71 -20.26 14.18
C SER A 29 -10.63 -21.34 13.62
N ARG A 30 -10.08 -22.45 13.07
CA ARG A 30 -10.87 -23.58 12.58
C ARG A 30 -11.45 -24.47 13.68
N ARG A 31 -10.82 -24.48 14.86
CA ARG A 31 -11.25 -25.30 16.01
C ARG A 31 -12.08 -24.57 17.04
N SER A 32 -12.15 -23.24 16.96
CA SER A 32 -12.89 -22.42 17.90
C SER A 32 -14.38 -22.49 17.62
N PHE A 33 -15.16 -22.68 18.68
CA PHE A 33 -16.63 -22.66 18.64
C PHE A 33 -17.18 -21.26 18.25
N SER A 34 -16.40 -20.21 18.50
CA SER A 34 -16.64 -18.83 18.04
C SER A 34 -15.33 -18.29 17.47
N PRO A 35 -15.07 -18.45 16.18
CA PRO A 35 -13.84 -17.93 15.58
C PRO A 35 -13.79 -16.42 15.72
N LEU A 36 -12.63 -15.91 16.13
CA LEU A 36 -12.37 -14.47 16.28
C LEU A 36 -12.56 -13.72 14.94
N ILE A 37 -12.30 -14.39 13.82
CA ILE A 37 -12.48 -13.85 12.47
C ILE A 37 -13.18 -14.92 11.62
N ARG A 38 -14.31 -14.55 11.03
CA ARG A 38 -15.06 -15.41 10.11
C ARG A 38 -14.62 -15.09 8.68
N LEU A 39 -13.99 -16.06 8.02
CA LEU A 39 -13.42 -15.89 6.67
C LEU A 39 -14.36 -16.35 5.53
N GLY A 40 -15.62 -16.70 5.86
CA GLY A 40 -16.58 -17.20 4.86
C GLY A 40 -16.85 -16.21 3.69
N TRP A 41 -16.75 -14.92 3.94
CA TRP A 41 -16.90 -13.85 2.98
C TRP A 41 -15.74 -13.74 1.97
N LEU A 42 -14.56 -14.33 2.26
CA LEU A 42 -13.44 -14.40 1.30
C LEU A 42 -13.71 -15.32 0.10
N ARG A 43 -14.80 -16.09 0.11
CA ARG A 43 -15.22 -16.87 -1.06
C ARG A 43 -15.76 -16.02 -2.20
N ASP A 44 -16.13 -14.78 -1.91
CA ASP A 44 -16.51 -13.81 -2.95
C ASP A 44 -15.24 -13.36 -3.70
N SER A 45 -15.17 -13.71 -4.97
CA SER A 45 -14.04 -13.37 -5.84
C SER A 45 -13.83 -11.86 -5.97
N MET A 46 -14.90 -11.06 -5.88
CA MET A 46 -14.84 -9.61 -5.92
C MET A 46 -14.09 -9.07 -4.69
N VAL A 47 -14.45 -9.56 -3.50
CA VAL A 47 -13.78 -9.16 -2.25
C VAL A 47 -12.32 -9.61 -2.25
N LEU A 48 -12.05 -10.84 -2.72
CA LEU A 48 -10.69 -11.37 -2.81
C LEU A 48 -9.81 -10.53 -3.74
N LEU A 49 -10.32 -10.13 -4.91
CA LEU A 49 -9.60 -9.25 -5.83
C LEU A 49 -9.27 -7.89 -5.21
N HIS A 50 -10.23 -7.29 -4.49
CA HIS A 50 -9.98 -6.04 -3.77
C HIS A 50 -8.94 -6.21 -2.66
N LEU A 51 -8.96 -7.34 -1.95
CA LEU A 51 -7.97 -7.64 -0.91
C LEU A 51 -6.57 -7.77 -1.49
N ILE A 52 -6.42 -8.48 -2.61
CA ILE A 52 -5.14 -8.62 -3.32
C ILE A 52 -4.65 -7.23 -3.79
N ALA A 53 -5.52 -6.44 -4.42
CA ALA A 53 -5.19 -5.10 -4.85
C ALA A 53 -4.75 -4.21 -3.66
N TYR A 54 -5.47 -4.30 -2.55
CA TYR A 54 -5.17 -3.55 -1.34
C TYR A 54 -3.84 -3.96 -0.68
N MET A 55 -3.46 -5.22 -0.78
CA MET A 55 -2.16 -5.72 -0.32
C MET A 55 -1.01 -5.27 -1.23
N LEU A 56 -1.24 -5.18 -2.54
CA LEU A 56 -0.21 -4.78 -3.51
C LEU A 56 0.03 -3.25 -3.51
N LEU A 57 -0.97 -2.45 -3.19
CA LEU A 57 -0.84 -0.99 -3.18
C LEU A 57 0.30 -0.47 -2.30
N PRO A 58 0.50 -0.92 -1.04
CA PRO A 58 1.62 -0.47 -0.22
C PRO A 58 2.98 -0.78 -0.83
N ILE A 59 3.11 -1.91 -1.53
CA ILE A 59 4.36 -2.29 -2.23
C ILE A 59 4.68 -1.22 -3.28
N VAL A 60 3.69 -0.83 -4.09
CA VAL A 60 3.86 0.21 -5.12
C VAL A 60 4.14 1.57 -4.49
N GLY A 61 3.42 1.93 -3.42
CA GLY A 61 3.61 3.20 -2.72
C GLY A 61 5.00 3.37 -2.14
N ILE A 62 5.49 2.35 -1.44
CA ILE A 62 6.84 2.32 -0.86
C ILE A 62 7.88 2.29 -1.98
N GLY A 63 7.69 1.44 -2.99
CA GLY A 63 8.61 1.32 -4.11
C GLY A 63 8.79 2.62 -4.87
N PHE A 64 7.72 3.32 -5.19
CA PHE A 64 7.82 4.59 -5.90
C PHE A 64 8.45 5.69 -5.04
N GLY A 65 8.12 5.76 -3.75
CA GLY A 65 8.80 6.66 -2.80
C GLY A 65 10.30 6.39 -2.72
N TYR A 66 10.69 5.12 -2.67
CA TYR A 66 12.10 4.70 -2.69
C TYR A 66 12.81 5.13 -3.99
N VAL A 67 12.19 4.94 -5.14
CA VAL A 67 12.74 5.36 -6.44
C VAL A 67 12.97 6.87 -6.47
N ILE A 68 11.99 7.67 -6.04
CA ILE A 68 12.11 9.14 -5.99
C ILE A 68 13.28 9.59 -5.11
N THR A 69 13.38 9.05 -3.89
CA THR A 69 14.43 9.42 -2.94
C THR A 69 15.82 9.00 -3.42
N ASN A 70 15.94 7.81 -4.02
CA ASN A 70 17.22 7.37 -4.58
C ASN A 70 17.63 8.17 -5.81
N LEU A 71 16.73 8.47 -6.74
CA LEU A 71 17.04 9.34 -7.89
C LEU A 71 17.48 10.72 -7.44
N ALA A 72 16.85 11.30 -6.42
CA ALA A 72 17.25 12.58 -5.86
C ALA A 72 18.69 12.53 -5.34
N GLN A 73 19.04 11.49 -4.58
CA GLN A 73 20.39 11.36 -4.00
C GLN A 73 21.44 10.98 -5.05
N LEU A 74 21.17 9.93 -5.86
CA LEU A 74 22.18 9.35 -6.76
C LEU A 74 22.33 10.12 -8.05
N SER A 75 21.24 10.65 -8.61
CA SER A 75 21.28 11.35 -9.92
C SER A 75 21.39 12.87 -9.78
N LEU A 76 20.81 13.47 -8.74
CA LEU A 76 20.82 14.92 -8.54
C LEU A 76 21.79 15.36 -7.43
N GLY A 77 22.41 14.41 -6.71
CA GLY A 77 23.38 14.73 -5.65
C GLY A 77 22.78 15.43 -4.43
N THR A 78 21.47 15.31 -4.22
CA THR A 78 20.82 15.93 -3.06
C THR A 78 21.17 15.18 -1.77
N ASP A 79 21.16 15.88 -0.64
CA ASP A 79 21.29 15.24 0.66
C ASP A 79 20.05 14.40 1.01
N ALA A 80 20.17 13.56 2.03
CA ALA A 80 19.09 12.65 2.47
C ALA A 80 17.87 13.42 3.01
N PHE A 81 18.08 14.61 3.60
CA PHE A 81 17.00 15.44 4.12
C PHE A 81 16.15 16.00 2.97
N LEU A 82 16.79 16.59 1.97
CA LEU A 82 16.08 17.11 0.81
C LEU A 82 15.39 15.99 0.03
N ALA A 83 16.06 14.85 -0.19
CA ALA A 83 15.47 13.69 -0.85
C ALA A 83 14.20 13.20 -0.12
N GLY A 84 14.21 13.13 1.20
CA GLY A 84 13.03 12.83 2.00
C GLY A 84 11.93 13.90 1.92
N ALA A 85 12.33 15.18 1.88
CA ALA A 85 11.39 16.30 1.74
C ALA A 85 10.64 16.30 0.40
N LEU A 86 11.21 15.73 -0.68
CA LEU A 86 10.56 15.66 -1.99
C LEU A 86 9.34 14.74 -2.00
N VAL A 87 9.27 13.74 -1.15
CA VAL A 87 8.11 12.84 -1.04
C VAL A 87 7.03 13.38 -0.08
N LEU A 88 7.37 14.36 0.76
CA LEU A 88 6.46 14.91 1.75
C LEU A 88 5.18 15.53 1.15
N PRO A 89 5.23 16.34 0.07
CA PRO A 89 4.02 16.91 -0.53
C PRO A 89 3.02 15.84 -0.99
N GLY A 90 3.50 14.76 -1.62
CA GLY A 90 2.65 13.65 -2.05
C GLY A 90 2.04 12.87 -0.88
N ALA A 91 2.79 12.67 0.19
CA ALA A 91 2.30 12.02 1.40
C ALA A 91 1.24 12.87 2.12
N LEU A 92 1.47 14.17 2.26
CA LEU A 92 0.53 15.11 2.88
C LEU A 92 -0.78 15.22 2.08
N ILE A 93 -0.69 15.41 0.75
CA ILE A 93 -1.88 15.49 -0.09
C ILE A 93 -2.73 14.23 0.03
N GLY A 94 -2.08 13.07 0.15
CA GLY A 94 -2.74 11.81 0.40
C GLY A 94 -3.62 11.82 1.65
N ALA A 95 -3.08 12.34 2.75
CA ALA A 95 -3.83 12.46 4.00
C ALA A 95 -5.03 13.42 3.90
N PHE A 96 -4.86 14.56 3.20
CA PHE A 96 -5.95 15.53 2.99
C PHE A 96 -7.03 15.03 2.03
N PHE A 97 -6.67 14.30 1.00
CA PHE A 97 -7.60 13.86 -0.05
C PHE A 97 -8.23 12.48 0.21
N ALA A 98 -7.72 11.70 1.16
CA ALA A 98 -8.33 10.41 1.51
C ALA A 98 -9.83 10.51 1.88
N PRO A 99 -10.28 11.50 2.70
CA PRO A 99 -11.71 11.68 2.98
C PRO A 99 -12.53 12.07 1.73
N ILE A 100 -11.92 12.82 0.80
CA ILE A 100 -12.57 13.23 -0.45
C ILE A 100 -12.83 12.01 -1.34
N GLY A 101 -11.97 10.99 -1.27
CA GLY A 101 -12.19 9.72 -1.97
C GLY A 101 -13.55 9.10 -1.62
N GLY A 102 -13.94 9.10 -0.36
CA GLY A 102 -15.24 8.62 0.09
C GLY A 102 -16.42 9.42 -0.50
N THR A 103 -16.33 10.76 -0.50
CA THR A 103 -17.38 11.61 -1.08
C THR A 103 -17.51 11.46 -2.59
N LEU A 104 -16.38 11.27 -3.31
CA LEU A 104 -16.40 10.96 -4.73
C LEU A 104 -17.07 9.61 -5.01
N TYR A 105 -16.76 8.62 -4.17
CA TYR A 105 -17.38 7.30 -4.25
C TYR A 105 -18.90 7.38 -4.08
N ASP A 106 -19.37 8.12 -3.08
CA ASP A 106 -20.81 8.28 -2.81
C ASP A 106 -21.54 9.01 -3.94
N ARG A 107 -20.88 9.98 -4.59
CA ARG A 107 -21.48 10.79 -5.67
C ARG A 107 -21.44 10.14 -7.04
N PHE A 108 -20.36 9.44 -7.38
CA PHE A 108 -20.10 8.94 -8.74
C PHE A 108 -20.10 7.40 -8.84
N GLY A 109 -20.34 6.71 -7.73
CA GLY A 109 -20.22 5.25 -7.64
C GLY A 109 -18.76 4.77 -7.62
N PRO A 110 -18.53 3.43 -7.53
CA PRO A 110 -17.17 2.89 -7.31
C PRO A 110 -16.25 3.02 -8.53
N VAL A 111 -16.79 2.83 -9.73
CA VAL A 111 -15.96 2.63 -10.94
C VAL A 111 -15.19 3.89 -11.34
N ARG A 112 -15.89 5.03 -11.44
CA ARG A 112 -15.28 6.28 -11.93
C ARG A 112 -14.16 6.82 -11.04
N PRO A 113 -14.36 6.94 -9.70
CA PRO A 113 -13.29 7.41 -8.82
C PRO A 113 -12.09 6.46 -8.77
N ILE A 114 -12.33 5.15 -8.78
CA ILE A 114 -11.25 4.15 -8.77
C ILE A 114 -10.42 4.25 -10.05
N LEU A 115 -11.05 4.28 -11.22
CA LEU A 115 -10.34 4.42 -12.50
C LEU A 115 -9.58 5.75 -12.60
N GLY A 116 -10.21 6.86 -12.17
CA GLY A 116 -9.54 8.17 -12.13
C GLY A 116 -8.35 8.20 -11.19
N ALA A 117 -8.46 7.56 -10.02
CA ALA A 117 -7.38 7.44 -9.06
C ALA A 117 -6.20 6.62 -9.62
N PHE A 118 -6.47 5.48 -10.26
CA PHE A 118 -5.42 4.69 -10.91
C PHE A 118 -4.77 5.42 -12.07
N PHE A 119 -5.55 6.11 -12.88
CA PHE A 119 -5.00 6.95 -13.95
C PHE A 119 -4.00 7.98 -13.40
N LEU A 120 -4.38 8.72 -12.35
CA LEU A 120 -3.47 9.67 -11.70
C LEU A 120 -2.23 8.98 -11.10
N ALA A 121 -2.42 7.84 -10.43
CA ALA A 121 -1.31 7.11 -9.83
C ALA A 121 -0.31 6.60 -10.89
N ILE A 122 -0.77 6.23 -12.08
CA ILE A 122 0.10 5.78 -13.17
C ILE A 122 0.79 6.98 -13.86
N CYS A 123 0.14 8.14 -13.91
CA CYS A 123 0.73 9.35 -14.51
C CYS A 123 2.06 9.74 -13.86
N GLY A 124 2.20 9.65 -12.53
CA GLY A 124 3.44 9.99 -11.83
C GLY A 124 4.67 9.21 -12.34
N PRO A 125 4.66 7.87 -12.31
CA PRO A 125 5.73 7.03 -12.87
C PRO A 125 5.95 7.23 -14.37
N ILE A 126 4.89 7.42 -15.18
CA ILE A 126 5.04 7.69 -16.62
C ILE A 126 5.77 9.01 -16.84
N LEU A 127 5.39 10.07 -16.14
CA LEU A 127 6.06 11.36 -16.23
C LEU A 127 7.53 11.25 -15.81
N LEU A 128 7.84 10.46 -14.79
CA LEU A 128 9.21 10.18 -14.38
C LEU A 128 10.01 9.54 -15.52
N LEU A 129 9.44 8.57 -16.21
CA LEU A 129 10.09 7.89 -17.33
C LEU A 129 10.30 8.85 -18.53
N VAL A 130 9.27 9.60 -18.90
CA VAL A 130 9.32 10.53 -20.06
C VAL A 130 10.32 11.64 -19.83
N PHE A 131 10.41 12.18 -18.62
CA PHE A 131 11.30 13.30 -18.28
C PHE A 131 12.61 12.83 -17.61
N SER A 132 12.95 11.54 -17.67
CA SER A 132 14.11 10.97 -17.00
C SER A 132 15.44 11.66 -17.30
N MET A 133 15.59 12.26 -18.48
CA MET A 133 16.79 13.00 -18.90
C MET A 133 16.85 14.47 -18.43
N ARG A 134 15.79 14.98 -17.79
CA ARG A 134 15.66 16.39 -17.35
C ARG A 134 15.11 16.48 -15.95
N LEU A 135 15.56 15.61 -15.08
CA LEU A 135 15.07 15.59 -13.69
C LEU A 135 15.62 16.78 -12.91
N THR A 136 14.77 17.36 -12.09
CA THR A 136 15.09 18.35 -11.07
C THR A 136 14.39 17.96 -9.77
N PRO A 137 14.82 18.45 -8.60
CA PRO A 137 14.12 18.20 -7.35
C PRO A 137 12.62 18.57 -7.43
N ALA A 138 12.29 19.70 -8.08
CA ALA A 138 10.92 20.16 -8.24
C ALA A 138 10.07 19.19 -9.11
N THR A 139 10.62 18.67 -10.21
CA THR A 139 9.91 17.69 -11.05
C THR A 139 9.70 16.37 -10.34
N LEU A 140 10.69 15.89 -9.58
CA LEU A 140 10.55 14.66 -8.76
C LEU A 140 9.43 14.83 -7.72
N ALA A 141 9.41 15.95 -6.99
CA ALA A 141 8.34 16.25 -6.04
C ALA A 141 6.96 16.32 -6.72
N GLY A 142 6.88 16.97 -7.90
CA GLY A 142 5.64 17.10 -8.67
C GLY A 142 5.12 15.74 -9.16
N PHE A 143 5.98 14.86 -9.65
CA PHE A 143 5.59 13.52 -10.10
C PHE A 143 5.14 12.64 -8.94
N TYR A 144 5.82 12.73 -7.80
CA TYR A 144 5.40 12.04 -6.59
C TYR A 144 4.08 12.59 -6.02
N PHE A 145 3.85 13.90 -6.13
CA PHE A 145 2.60 14.53 -5.74
C PHE A 145 1.41 14.00 -6.56
N ILE A 146 1.54 13.93 -7.90
CA ILE A 146 0.50 13.37 -8.79
C ILE A 146 0.22 11.91 -8.45
N PHE A 147 1.28 11.11 -8.26
CA PHE A 147 1.17 9.73 -7.80
C PHE A 147 0.45 9.64 -6.46
N GLY A 148 0.88 10.41 -5.46
CA GLY A 148 0.33 10.41 -4.10
C GLY A 148 -1.15 10.73 -4.05
N LEU A 149 -1.60 11.69 -4.86
CA LEU A 149 -3.02 12.04 -5.00
C LEU A 149 -3.83 10.85 -5.53
N GLY A 150 -3.39 10.25 -6.64
CA GLY A 150 -4.04 9.09 -7.22
C GLY A 150 -4.02 7.88 -6.28
N TYR A 151 -2.88 7.63 -5.66
CA TYR A 151 -2.70 6.55 -4.69
C TYR A 151 -3.69 6.67 -3.51
N ALA A 152 -3.79 7.84 -2.89
CA ALA A 152 -4.66 8.05 -1.74
C ALA A 152 -6.15 7.89 -2.08
N LEU A 153 -6.57 8.44 -3.21
CA LEU A 153 -7.95 8.29 -3.69
C LEU A 153 -8.27 6.83 -4.02
N GLY A 154 -7.36 6.12 -4.68
CA GLY A 154 -7.54 4.70 -5.02
C GLY A 154 -7.58 3.82 -3.78
N PHE A 155 -6.67 4.01 -2.86
CA PHE A 155 -6.54 3.26 -1.62
C PHE A 155 -7.82 3.32 -0.78
N SER A 156 -8.34 4.53 -0.53
CA SER A 156 -9.59 4.75 0.22
C SER A 156 -10.80 4.09 -0.46
N ASN A 157 -10.91 4.24 -1.79
CA ASN A 157 -12.05 3.73 -2.54
C ASN A 157 -12.07 2.19 -2.64
N ILE A 158 -10.90 1.55 -2.78
CA ILE A 158 -10.80 0.08 -2.84
C ILE A 158 -11.28 -0.55 -1.54
N MET A 159 -10.80 -0.05 -0.40
CA MET A 159 -11.22 -0.56 0.91
C MET A 159 -12.71 -0.35 1.14
N THR A 160 -13.23 0.85 0.84
CA THR A 160 -14.65 1.18 1.00
C THR A 160 -15.52 0.25 0.15
N ASN A 161 -15.16 0.04 -1.12
CA ASN A 161 -15.91 -0.83 -2.02
C ASN A 161 -15.91 -2.29 -1.55
N ALA A 162 -14.77 -2.78 -1.12
CA ALA A 162 -14.65 -4.14 -0.61
C ALA A 162 -15.49 -4.36 0.65
N LEU A 163 -15.41 -3.45 1.63
CA LEU A 163 -16.15 -3.56 2.89
C LEU A 163 -17.67 -3.46 2.67
N ARG A 164 -18.12 -2.65 1.71
CA ARG A 164 -19.57 -2.59 1.34
C ARG A 164 -20.10 -3.87 0.72
N SER A 165 -19.24 -4.71 0.14
CA SER A 165 -19.60 -6.02 -0.40
C SER A 165 -19.69 -7.11 0.66
N ILE A 166 -19.24 -6.84 1.88
CA ILE A 166 -19.26 -7.77 3.02
C ILE A 166 -20.54 -7.50 3.83
N ALA A 167 -21.22 -8.59 4.27
CA ALA A 167 -22.39 -8.45 5.15
C ALA A 167 -22.02 -7.67 6.43
N PRO A 168 -22.90 -6.76 6.93
CA PRO A 168 -22.57 -5.85 8.04
C PRO A 168 -22.01 -6.54 9.28
N GLN A 169 -22.48 -7.73 9.58
CA GLN A 169 -22.03 -8.54 10.71
C GLN A 169 -20.57 -9.02 10.60
N PHE A 170 -19.98 -9.01 9.40
CA PHE A 170 -18.61 -9.40 9.14
C PHE A 170 -17.69 -8.21 8.83
N MET A 171 -18.19 -6.99 8.86
CA MET A 171 -17.36 -5.79 8.61
C MET A 171 -16.17 -5.65 9.57
N PRO A 172 -16.28 -5.94 10.89
CA PRO A 172 -15.12 -5.94 11.78
C PRO A 172 -14.05 -6.95 11.36
N ASP A 173 -14.48 -8.15 10.93
CA ASP A 173 -13.57 -9.20 10.45
C ASP A 173 -12.88 -8.75 9.15
N GLY A 174 -13.65 -8.16 8.23
CA GLY A 174 -13.12 -7.57 7.00
C GLY A 174 -12.08 -6.51 7.28
N ASN A 175 -12.37 -5.54 8.15
CA ASN A 175 -11.42 -4.51 8.55
C ASN A 175 -10.12 -5.09 9.12
N ALA A 176 -10.20 -6.10 9.99
CA ALA A 176 -9.03 -6.74 10.57
C ALA A 176 -8.16 -7.41 9.49
N VAL A 177 -8.77 -8.13 8.55
CA VAL A 177 -8.05 -8.80 7.45
C VAL A 177 -7.43 -7.79 6.49
N PHE A 178 -8.17 -6.74 6.08
CA PHE A 178 -7.64 -5.70 5.20
C PHE A 178 -6.46 -4.96 5.83
N ASN A 179 -6.55 -4.61 7.12
CA ASN A 179 -5.42 -3.98 7.83
C ASN A 179 -4.21 -4.91 7.97
N THR A 180 -4.43 -6.21 8.19
CA THR A 180 -3.34 -7.19 8.23
C THR A 180 -2.65 -7.30 6.86
N CYS A 181 -3.41 -7.35 5.77
CA CYS A 181 -2.88 -7.38 4.41
C CYS A 181 -2.13 -6.08 4.06
N LEU A 182 -2.61 -4.93 4.54
CA LEU A 182 -1.92 -3.64 4.41
C LEU A 182 -0.54 -3.68 5.04
N GLN A 183 -0.44 -4.14 6.29
CA GLN A 183 0.83 -4.23 7.00
C GLN A 183 1.79 -5.24 6.36
N PHE A 184 1.25 -6.37 5.90
CA PHE A 184 2.04 -7.36 5.17
C PHE A 184 2.57 -6.80 3.85
N GLY A 185 1.71 -6.11 3.07
CA GLY A 185 2.11 -5.42 1.85
C GLY A 185 3.19 -4.36 2.09
N GLY A 186 3.05 -3.58 3.17
CA GLY A 186 4.05 -2.60 3.59
C GLY A 186 5.40 -3.23 3.93
N ALA A 187 5.39 -4.30 4.72
CA ALA A 187 6.61 -5.04 5.07
C ALA A 187 7.28 -5.67 3.83
N ALA A 188 6.47 -6.27 2.94
CA ALA A 188 6.97 -6.83 1.68
C ALA A 188 7.56 -5.75 0.76
N GLY A 189 6.90 -4.58 0.65
CA GLY A 189 7.40 -3.44 -0.10
C GLY A 189 8.75 -2.96 0.44
N THR A 190 8.86 -2.78 1.75
CA THR A 190 10.14 -2.40 2.38
C THR A 190 11.23 -3.42 2.10
N ALA A 191 10.94 -4.72 2.22
CA ALA A 191 11.92 -5.78 1.99
C ALA A 191 12.36 -5.91 0.52
N LEU A 192 11.49 -5.55 -0.43
CA LEU A 192 11.80 -5.61 -1.87
C LEU A 192 12.68 -4.45 -2.34
N PHE A 193 12.58 -3.28 -1.69
CA PHE A 193 13.24 -2.06 -2.13
C PHE A 193 14.39 -1.60 -1.20
N SER A 194 14.61 -2.26 -0.06
CA SER A 194 15.76 -2.02 0.83
C SER A 194 16.94 -2.92 0.51
#